data_dc78312fc70a26459a966e15a8f80e8a
#
_entry.id   dc78312fc70a26459a966e15a8f80e8a
#
_cell.length_a   1.000
_cell.length_b   1.000
_cell.length_c   1.000
_cell.angle_alpha   90.00
_cell.angle_beta   90.00
_cell.angle_gamma   90.00
#
_symmetry.space_group_name_H-M   'P 1'
#
loop_
_entity.id
_entity.type
_entity.pdbx_description
1 polymer ?
#
loop_
_entity_poly.entity_id
_entity_poly.type
_entity_poly.pdbx_seq_one_letter_code
_entity_poly.pdbx_strand_id
1 'polypeptide(L)'
;MENHFALFGMTPRFTIDAAVLDAAYRDLQGRVHPDKFAAASDAEKRVAMQWATRANEAYQTLKSPLKRASYLCELNGIDLAVESNTQMPTAFLMQQMAWREALEEARDTKDLSALEGVESELRAARAQQLADIAALLDDAQYATAGERVRQLMFIEKFGDEVGRAFEALEA
;
A
#
# COMPACT_ATOMS: atom_id res chain seq x y z
N MET A 1 -1.06 6.49 22.48
CA MET A 1 -0.77 5.19 21.87
C MET A 1 0.22 5.39 20.71
N GLU A 2 1.28 4.64 20.71
CA GLU A 2 2.29 4.77 19.67
C GLU A 2 1.77 4.31 18.32
N ASN A 3 2.05 5.09 17.28
CA ASN A 3 1.73 4.70 15.92
C ASN A 3 2.85 3.81 15.34
N HIS A 4 2.63 3.28 14.13
CA HIS A 4 3.62 2.41 13.49
C HIS A 4 4.97 3.09 13.25
N PHE A 5 4.95 4.37 12.93
CA PHE A 5 6.20 5.13 12.74
C PHE A 5 6.99 5.25 14.04
N ALA A 6 6.30 5.59 15.13
CA ALA A 6 6.92 5.75 16.44
C ALA A 6 7.57 4.44 16.91
N LEU A 7 6.96 3.31 16.58
CA LEU A 7 7.49 1.99 16.93
C LEU A 7 8.92 1.79 16.40
N PHE A 8 9.22 2.36 15.24
CA PHE A 8 10.54 2.27 14.61
C PHE A 8 11.37 3.55 14.77
N GLY A 9 10.94 4.47 15.64
CA GLY A 9 11.65 5.73 15.86
C GLY A 9 11.63 6.68 14.67
N MET A 10 10.61 6.57 13.81
CA MET A 10 10.47 7.36 12.59
C MET A 10 9.42 8.46 12.76
N THR A 11 9.61 9.56 12.06
CA THR A 11 8.61 10.62 11.99
C THR A 11 7.50 10.23 11.00
N PRO A 12 6.21 10.45 11.36
CA PRO A 12 5.10 10.15 10.44
C PRO A 12 5.16 11.01 9.18
N ARG A 13 5.53 10.40 8.07
CA ARG A 13 5.58 11.05 6.75
C ARG A 13 5.53 10.00 5.66
N PHE A 14 5.08 10.41 4.48
CA PHE A 14 4.94 9.46 3.36
C PHE A 14 6.28 9.06 2.77
N THR A 15 7.15 10.03 2.50
CA THR A 15 8.48 9.74 1.94
C THR A 15 9.38 9.23 3.06
N ILE A 16 9.78 7.96 2.98
CA ILE A 16 10.66 7.31 3.96
C ILE A 16 11.83 6.65 3.26
N ASP A 17 12.91 6.42 4.03
CA ASP A 17 14.04 5.63 3.58
C ASP A 17 13.77 4.16 3.91
N ALA A 18 13.58 3.33 2.89
CA ALA A 18 13.29 1.91 3.07
C ALA A 18 14.40 1.17 3.82
N ALA A 19 15.65 1.57 3.63
CA ALA A 19 16.78 0.95 4.32
C ALA A 19 16.73 1.24 5.83
N VAL A 20 16.31 2.45 6.21
CA VAL A 20 16.12 2.82 7.63
C VAL A 20 15.01 2.00 8.25
N LEU A 21 13.89 1.86 7.54
CA LEU A 21 12.75 1.04 7.99
C LEU A 21 13.18 -0.42 8.17
N ASP A 22 13.85 -0.99 7.19
CA ASP A 22 14.30 -2.39 7.22
C ASP A 22 15.26 -2.64 8.39
N ALA A 23 16.20 -1.71 8.64
CA ALA A 23 17.14 -1.82 9.75
C ALA A 23 16.45 -1.75 11.10
N ALA A 24 15.49 -0.80 11.25
CA ALA A 24 14.74 -0.65 12.49
C ALA A 24 13.87 -1.89 12.77
N TYR A 25 13.26 -2.44 11.74
CA TYR A 25 12.46 -3.66 11.86
C TYR A 25 13.32 -4.86 12.30
N ARG A 26 14.47 -5.06 11.66
CA ARG A 26 15.40 -6.15 12.03
C ARG A 26 15.90 -6.02 13.47
N ASP A 27 16.20 -4.79 13.89
CA ASP A 27 16.65 -4.53 15.27
C ASP A 27 15.56 -4.90 16.27
N LEU A 28 14.33 -4.41 16.06
CA LEU A 28 13.21 -4.70 16.93
C LEU A 28 12.88 -6.19 16.94
N GLN A 29 12.84 -6.81 15.76
CA GLN A 29 12.56 -8.25 15.63
C GLN A 29 13.60 -9.09 16.40
N GLY A 30 14.85 -8.71 16.33
CA GLY A 30 15.92 -9.37 17.09
C GLY A 30 15.75 -9.27 18.59
N ARG A 31 15.18 -8.18 19.09
CA ARG A 31 14.92 -8.00 20.53
C ARG A 31 13.75 -8.83 21.05
N VAL A 32 12.75 -9.11 20.20
CA VAL A 32 11.52 -9.80 20.61
C VAL A 32 11.42 -11.22 20.06
N HIS A 33 12.46 -11.74 19.43
CA HIS A 33 12.45 -13.06 18.82
C HIS A 33 12.20 -14.14 19.89
N PRO A 34 11.33 -15.14 19.60
CA PRO A 34 11.01 -16.19 20.56
C PRO A 34 12.21 -16.90 21.17
N ASP A 35 13.31 -17.09 20.43
CA ASP A 35 14.51 -17.76 20.92
C ASP A 35 15.15 -17.03 22.11
N LYS A 36 14.97 -15.73 22.22
CA LYS A 36 15.50 -14.95 23.34
C LYS A 36 14.69 -15.14 24.62
N PHE A 37 13.48 -15.68 24.51
CA PHE A 37 12.55 -15.87 25.62
C PHE A 37 12.32 -17.34 25.93
N ALA A 38 13.14 -18.24 25.39
CA ALA A 38 12.98 -19.67 25.59
C ALA A 38 12.96 -20.09 27.06
N ALA A 39 13.73 -19.41 27.92
CA ALA A 39 13.78 -19.66 29.34
C ALA A 39 12.93 -18.70 30.17
N ALA A 40 12.16 -17.81 29.53
CA ALA A 40 11.35 -16.82 30.20
C ALA A 40 10.01 -17.42 30.68
N SER A 41 9.30 -16.65 31.52
CA SER A 41 7.96 -17.04 31.96
C SER A 41 6.96 -17.01 30.79
N ASP A 42 5.83 -17.71 30.94
CA ASP A 42 4.77 -17.69 29.94
C ASP A 42 4.22 -16.28 29.69
N ALA A 43 4.14 -15.46 30.72
CA ALA A 43 3.72 -14.07 30.60
C ALA A 43 4.70 -13.25 29.75
N GLU A 44 6.00 -13.42 29.97
CA GLU A 44 7.04 -12.73 29.20
C GLU A 44 7.07 -13.19 27.74
N LYS A 45 6.88 -14.49 27.50
CA LYS A 45 6.77 -15.05 26.14
C LYS A 45 5.58 -14.44 25.39
N ARG A 46 4.46 -14.29 26.10
CA ARG A 46 3.24 -13.70 25.50
C ARG A 46 3.45 -12.25 25.10
N VAL A 47 4.08 -11.47 25.97
CA VAL A 47 4.41 -10.07 25.68
C VAL A 47 5.35 -9.97 24.49
N ALA A 48 6.39 -10.81 24.44
CA ALA A 48 7.33 -10.84 23.33
C ALA A 48 6.62 -11.16 22.01
N MET A 49 5.68 -12.11 22.03
CA MET A 49 4.90 -12.46 20.85
C MET A 49 4.00 -11.32 20.39
N GLN A 50 3.39 -10.58 21.32
CA GLN A 50 2.59 -9.39 20.99
C GLN A 50 3.43 -8.32 20.32
N TRP A 51 4.64 -8.07 20.81
CA TRP A 51 5.56 -7.12 20.21
C TRP A 51 6.00 -7.56 18.81
N ALA A 52 6.29 -8.84 18.64
CA ALA A 52 6.69 -9.39 17.34
C ALA A 52 5.55 -9.23 16.32
N THR A 53 4.31 -9.48 16.72
CA THR A 53 3.12 -9.31 15.88
C THR A 53 2.95 -7.85 15.49
N ARG A 54 3.05 -6.91 16.46
CA ARG A 54 2.97 -5.47 16.19
C ARG A 54 4.07 -4.99 15.25
N ALA A 55 5.29 -5.46 15.47
CA ALA A 55 6.43 -5.09 14.63
C ALA A 55 6.20 -5.54 13.19
N ASN A 56 5.71 -6.76 12.99
CA ASN A 56 5.43 -7.29 11.66
C ASN A 56 4.31 -6.50 10.97
N GLU A 57 3.21 -6.23 11.67
CA GLU A 57 2.10 -5.44 11.13
C GLU A 57 2.54 -4.04 10.74
N ALA A 58 3.27 -3.36 11.63
CA ALA A 58 3.77 -2.01 11.36
C ALA A 58 4.71 -1.98 10.17
N TYR A 59 5.60 -2.96 10.08
CA TYR A 59 6.54 -3.07 8.96
C TYR A 59 5.80 -3.28 7.63
N GLN A 60 4.85 -4.21 7.58
CA GLN A 60 4.06 -4.46 6.37
C GLN A 60 3.28 -3.22 5.92
N THR A 61 2.73 -2.48 6.88
CA THR A 61 2.00 -1.24 6.60
C THR A 61 2.91 -0.17 6.01
N LEU A 62 4.06 0.06 6.64
CA LEU A 62 4.97 1.13 6.23
C LEU A 62 5.78 0.80 4.99
N LYS A 63 6.03 -0.48 4.72
CA LYS A 63 6.78 -0.92 3.54
C LYS A 63 6.01 -0.68 2.24
N SER A 64 4.69 -0.84 2.25
CA SER A 64 3.84 -0.64 1.09
C SER A 64 3.48 0.83 0.92
N PRO A 65 3.80 1.47 -0.22
CA PRO A 65 3.41 2.86 -0.45
C PRO A 65 1.90 3.10 -0.30
N LEU A 66 1.06 2.21 -0.83
CA LEU A 66 -0.39 2.34 -0.69
C LEU A 66 -0.83 2.24 0.77
N LYS A 67 -0.36 1.22 1.48
CA LYS A 67 -0.74 1.03 2.89
C LYS A 67 -0.22 2.16 3.77
N ARG A 68 0.98 2.65 3.49
CA ARG A 68 1.58 3.78 4.22
C ARG A 68 0.76 5.05 4.01
N ALA A 69 0.36 5.35 2.76
CA ALA A 69 -0.48 6.49 2.46
C ALA A 69 -1.84 6.38 3.14
N SER A 70 -2.48 5.20 3.07
CA SER A 70 -3.76 4.92 3.73
C SER A 70 -3.65 5.14 5.23
N TYR A 71 -2.60 4.63 5.84
CA TYR A 71 -2.35 4.74 7.27
C TYR A 71 -2.17 6.21 7.70
N LEU A 72 -1.41 6.99 6.92
CA LEU A 72 -1.23 8.42 7.20
C LEU A 72 -2.55 9.19 7.11
N CYS A 73 -3.40 8.87 6.14
CA CYS A 73 -4.73 9.46 6.06
C CYS A 73 -5.56 9.13 7.30
N GLU A 74 -5.57 7.87 7.71
CA GLU A 74 -6.30 7.41 8.89
C GLU A 74 -5.79 8.06 10.18
N LEU A 75 -4.47 8.20 10.34
CA LEU A 75 -3.87 8.89 11.48
C LEU A 75 -4.32 10.34 11.58
N ASN A 76 -4.70 10.95 10.46
CA ASN A 76 -5.14 12.33 10.39
C ASN A 76 -6.66 12.47 10.24
N GLY A 77 -7.39 11.43 10.62
CA GLY A 77 -8.84 11.48 10.76
C GLY A 77 -9.64 11.23 9.49
N ILE A 78 -8.98 10.77 8.42
CA ILE A 78 -9.67 10.46 7.17
C ILE A 78 -10.06 8.98 7.16
N ASP A 79 -11.35 8.71 7.04
CA ASP A 79 -11.88 7.35 6.93
C ASP A 79 -11.99 6.95 5.46
N LEU A 80 -11.12 6.06 5.02
CA LEU A 80 -11.08 5.58 3.64
C LEU A 80 -12.09 4.47 3.36
N ALA A 81 -12.66 3.88 4.40
CA ALA A 81 -13.60 2.76 4.29
C ALA A 81 -15.06 3.19 4.23
N VAL A 82 -15.36 4.49 4.34
CA VAL A 82 -16.74 4.99 4.33
C VAL A 82 -17.30 4.92 2.92
N GLU A 83 -18.37 4.14 2.75
CA GLU A 83 -19.03 3.94 1.44
C GLU A 83 -19.50 5.25 0.80
N SER A 84 -19.94 6.21 1.61
CA SER A 84 -20.39 7.52 1.13
C SER A 84 -19.29 8.32 0.42
N ASN A 85 -18.02 7.92 0.60
CA ASN A 85 -16.87 8.60 0.01
C ASN A 85 -16.30 7.85 -1.19
N THR A 86 -17.06 6.92 -1.79
CA THR A 86 -16.60 6.14 -2.94
C THR A 86 -16.78 6.84 -4.27
N GLN A 87 -17.24 8.09 -4.25
CA GLN A 87 -17.37 8.88 -5.48
C GLN A 87 -16.00 9.17 -6.08
N MET A 88 -15.83 8.73 -7.31
CA MET A 88 -14.62 8.99 -8.08
C MET A 88 -14.86 10.14 -9.07
N PRO A 89 -13.84 10.95 -9.38
CA PRO A 89 -14.00 11.94 -10.45
C PRO A 89 -14.40 11.28 -11.75
N THR A 90 -15.27 11.95 -12.51
CA THR A 90 -15.76 11.43 -13.79
C THR A 90 -14.61 11.04 -14.73
N ALA A 91 -13.58 11.87 -14.80
CA ALA A 91 -12.40 11.57 -15.63
C ALA A 91 -11.74 10.25 -15.24
N PHE A 92 -11.66 9.96 -13.95
CA PHE A 92 -11.07 8.70 -13.48
C PHE A 92 -11.97 7.50 -13.78
N LEU A 93 -13.29 7.67 -13.64
CA LEU A 93 -14.26 6.62 -14.01
C LEU A 93 -14.15 6.26 -15.50
N MET A 94 -14.00 7.27 -16.35
CA MET A 94 -13.81 7.07 -17.79
C MET A 94 -12.50 6.35 -18.08
N GLN A 95 -11.44 6.68 -17.33
CA GLN A 95 -10.15 6.00 -17.47
C GLN A 95 -10.25 4.53 -17.05
N GLN A 96 -10.98 4.23 -15.98
CA GLN A 96 -11.25 2.86 -15.56
C GLN A 96 -11.93 2.06 -16.64
N MET A 97 -12.95 2.66 -17.28
CA MET A 97 -13.68 2.02 -18.37
C MET A 97 -12.78 1.73 -19.57
N ALA A 98 -11.93 2.68 -19.92
CA ALA A 98 -10.98 2.53 -21.03
C ALA A 98 -9.98 1.38 -20.77
N TRP A 99 -9.44 1.33 -19.55
CA TRP A 99 -8.52 0.25 -19.17
C TRP A 99 -9.20 -1.12 -19.18
N ARG A 100 -10.43 -1.18 -18.69
CA ARG A 100 -11.19 -2.44 -18.65
C ARG A 100 -11.50 -2.95 -20.05
N GLU A 101 -11.90 -2.07 -20.95
CA GLU A 101 -12.14 -2.42 -22.34
C GLU A 101 -10.84 -2.91 -23.02
N ALA A 102 -9.72 -2.21 -22.79
CA ALA A 102 -8.44 -2.59 -23.34
C ALA A 102 -7.98 -3.96 -22.82
N LEU A 103 -8.20 -4.24 -21.55
CA LEU A 103 -7.86 -5.54 -20.95
C LEU A 103 -8.69 -6.67 -21.56
N GLU A 104 -10.00 -6.46 -21.68
CA GLU A 104 -10.91 -7.47 -22.25
C GLU A 104 -10.56 -7.76 -23.71
N GLU A 105 -10.29 -6.73 -24.48
CA GLU A 105 -9.90 -6.90 -25.88
C GLU A 105 -8.56 -7.66 -25.99
N ALA A 106 -7.59 -7.31 -25.16
CA ALA A 106 -6.29 -8.00 -25.15
C ALA A 106 -6.44 -9.49 -24.79
N ARG A 107 -7.33 -9.81 -23.84
CA ARG A 107 -7.65 -11.19 -23.48
C ARG A 107 -8.31 -11.94 -24.61
N ASP A 108 -9.33 -11.35 -25.23
CA ASP A 108 -10.13 -11.98 -26.29
C ASP A 108 -9.29 -12.26 -27.53
N THR A 109 -8.39 -11.34 -27.87
CA THR A 109 -7.52 -11.48 -29.04
C THR A 109 -6.19 -12.15 -28.71
N LYS A 110 -5.94 -12.44 -27.43
CA LYS A 110 -4.67 -13.01 -26.93
C LYS A 110 -3.46 -12.18 -27.39
N ASP A 111 -3.60 -10.88 -27.35
CA ASP A 111 -2.60 -9.92 -27.80
C ASP A 111 -1.70 -9.50 -26.64
N LEU A 112 -0.54 -10.12 -26.54
CA LEU A 112 0.43 -9.84 -25.49
C LEU A 112 0.94 -8.39 -25.54
N SER A 113 1.15 -7.87 -26.74
CA SER A 113 1.60 -6.48 -26.94
C SER A 113 0.58 -5.47 -26.42
N ALA A 114 -0.71 -5.71 -26.69
CA ALA A 114 -1.79 -4.87 -26.18
C ALA A 114 -1.84 -4.91 -24.65
N LEU A 115 -1.64 -6.09 -24.06
CA LEU A 115 -1.61 -6.25 -22.61
C LEU A 115 -0.44 -5.53 -21.97
N GLU A 116 0.73 -5.57 -22.60
CA GLU A 116 1.91 -4.79 -22.17
C GLU A 116 1.63 -3.29 -22.19
N GLY A 117 0.87 -2.82 -23.17
CA GLY A 117 0.43 -1.44 -23.27
C GLY A 117 -0.44 -1.02 -22.09
N VAL A 118 -1.39 -1.87 -21.70
CA VAL A 118 -2.23 -1.62 -20.50
C VAL A 118 -1.38 -1.57 -19.25
N GLU A 119 -0.47 -2.51 -19.09
CA GLU A 119 0.44 -2.53 -17.92
C GLU A 119 1.28 -1.26 -17.84
N SER A 120 1.80 -0.80 -18.96
CA SER A 120 2.62 0.41 -19.05
C SER A 120 1.83 1.65 -18.63
N GLU A 121 0.58 1.78 -19.09
CA GLU A 121 -0.30 2.89 -18.71
C GLU A 121 -0.61 2.87 -17.22
N LEU A 122 -0.89 1.68 -16.67
CA LEU A 122 -1.16 1.54 -15.24
C LEU A 122 0.06 1.90 -14.40
N ARG A 123 1.24 1.50 -14.82
CA ARG A 123 2.48 1.83 -14.12
C ARG A 123 2.71 3.33 -14.08
N ALA A 124 2.47 4.01 -15.20
CA ALA A 124 2.59 5.46 -15.28
C ALA A 124 1.54 6.15 -14.39
N ALA A 125 0.30 5.67 -14.42
CA ALA A 125 -0.77 6.20 -13.58
C ALA A 125 -0.48 6.01 -12.09
N ARG A 126 0.04 4.83 -11.71
CA ARG A 126 0.45 4.55 -10.34
C ARG A 126 1.54 5.50 -9.86
N ALA A 127 2.57 5.71 -10.68
CA ALA A 127 3.66 6.61 -10.35
C ALA A 127 3.16 8.05 -10.15
N GLN A 128 2.26 8.51 -11.01
CA GLN A 128 1.68 9.84 -10.89
C GLN A 128 0.83 9.99 -9.65
N GLN A 129 -0.01 8.99 -9.33
CA GLN A 129 -0.81 9.02 -8.10
C GLN A 129 0.07 9.06 -6.85
N LEU A 130 1.14 8.29 -6.82
CA LEU A 130 2.06 8.28 -5.67
C LEU A 130 2.76 9.64 -5.51
N ALA A 131 3.15 10.27 -6.61
CA ALA A 131 3.76 11.60 -6.57
C ALA A 131 2.77 12.65 -6.06
N ASP A 132 1.53 12.60 -6.54
CA ASP A 132 0.48 13.53 -6.10
C ASP A 132 0.13 13.32 -4.63
N ILE A 133 0.03 12.07 -4.18
CA ILE A 133 -0.23 11.73 -2.79
C ILE A 133 0.89 12.24 -1.89
N ALA A 134 2.15 12.06 -2.28
CA ALA A 134 3.30 12.56 -1.53
C ALA A 134 3.21 14.07 -1.33
N ALA A 135 2.93 14.82 -2.40
CA ALA A 135 2.82 16.27 -2.35
C ALA A 135 1.65 16.72 -1.46
N LEU A 136 0.50 16.05 -1.58
CA LEU A 136 -0.69 16.37 -0.80
C LEU A 136 -0.48 16.09 0.70
N LEU A 137 0.14 14.97 1.04
CA LEU A 137 0.43 14.63 2.43
C LEU A 137 1.46 15.58 3.05
N ASP A 138 2.48 15.98 2.28
CA ASP A 138 3.47 16.96 2.73
C ASP A 138 2.83 18.34 2.99
N ASP A 139 1.78 18.68 2.26
CA ASP A 139 1.04 19.93 2.40
C ASP A 139 -0.14 19.80 3.38
N ALA A 140 -0.23 18.69 4.11
CA ALA A 140 -1.30 18.42 5.07
C ALA A 140 -2.72 18.45 4.46
N GLN A 141 -2.84 18.17 3.16
CA GLN A 141 -4.10 18.07 2.44
C GLN A 141 -4.65 16.64 2.52
N TYR A 142 -4.99 16.23 3.74
CA TYR A 142 -5.32 14.81 4.02
C TYR A 142 -6.59 14.32 3.35
N ALA A 143 -7.64 15.15 3.31
CA ALA A 143 -8.89 14.77 2.65
C ALA A 143 -8.69 14.53 1.15
N THR A 144 -7.99 15.44 0.49
CA THR A 144 -7.69 15.31 -0.94
C THR A 144 -6.74 14.14 -1.20
N ALA A 145 -5.75 13.95 -0.31
CA ALA A 145 -4.86 12.79 -0.40
C ALA A 145 -5.66 11.49 -0.29
N GLY A 146 -6.65 11.43 0.59
CA GLY A 146 -7.51 10.25 0.73
C GLY A 146 -8.28 9.91 -0.54
N GLU A 147 -8.75 10.92 -1.26
CA GLU A 147 -9.41 10.71 -2.55
C GLU A 147 -8.46 10.07 -3.57
N ARG A 148 -7.21 10.54 -3.59
CA ARG A 148 -6.18 9.98 -4.48
C ARG A 148 -5.77 8.58 -4.05
N VAL A 149 -5.74 8.31 -2.76
CA VAL A 149 -5.47 6.95 -2.23
C VAL A 149 -6.53 5.97 -2.71
N ARG A 150 -7.81 6.36 -2.73
CA ARG A 150 -8.87 5.50 -3.26
C ARG A 150 -8.66 5.19 -4.74
N GLN A 151 -8.22 6.18 -5.51
CA GLN A 151 -7.89 5.96 -6.93
C GLN A 151 -6.72 4.98 -7.07
N LEU A 152 -5.70 5.12 -6.22
CA LEU A 152 -4.56 4.21 -6.21
C LEU A 152 -4.97 2.78 -5.84
N MET A 153 -5.89 2.63 -4.91
CA MET A 153 -6.44 1.30 -4.55
C MET A 153 -7.02 0.60 -5.77
N PHE A 154 -7.77 1.34 -6.60
CA PHE A 154 -8.30 0.80 -7.85
C PHE A 154 -7.17 0.40 -8.80
N ILE A 155 -6.19 1.28 -8.98
CA ILE A 155 -5.05 1.03 -9.89
C ILE A 155 -4.30 -0.24 -9.50
N GLU A 156 -4.03 -0.43 -8.21
CA GLU A 156 -3.30 -1.61 -7.74
C GLU A 156 -4.13 -2.89 -7.88
N LYS A 157 -5.42 -2.82 -7.57
CA LYS A 157 -6.32 -3.96 -7.73
C LYS A 157 -6.47 -4.35 -9.20
N PHE A 158 -6.60 -3.37 -10.07
CA PHE A 158 -6.68 -3.61 -11.51
C PHE A 158 -5.35 -4.14 -12.05
N GLY A 159 -4.23 -3.68 -11.50
CA GLY A 159 -2.91 -4.22 -11.81
C GLY A 159 -2.79 -5.71 -11.52
N ASP A 160 -3.43 -6.18 -10.45
CA ASP A 160 -3.47 -7.62 -10.14
C ASP A 160 -4.26 -8.39 -11.20
N GLU A 161 -5.35 -7.82 -11.71
CA GLU A 161 -6.12 -8.43 -12.80
C GLU A 161 -5.31 -8.53 -14.07
N VAL A 162 -4.54 -7.48 -14.39
CA VAL A 162 -3.63 -7.46 -15.54
C VAL A 162 -2.55 -8.55 -15.37
N GLY A 163 -2.00 -8.69 -14.17
CA GLY A 163 -1.03 -9.75 -13.85
C GLY A 163 -1.59 -11.14 -14.10
N ARG A 164 -2.83 -11.38 -13.70
CA ARG A 164 -3.50 -12.67 -13.96
C ARG A 164 -3.73 -12.90 -15.44
N ALA A 165 -4.01 -11.83 -16.19
CA ALA A 165 -4.16 -11.95 -17.65
C ALA A 165 -2.85 -12.36 -18.33
N PHE A 166 -1.70 -11.82 -17.86
CA PHE A 166 -0.37 -12.24 -18.35
C PHE A 166 -0.15 -13.73 -18.08
N GLU A 167 -0.42 -14.18 -16.85
CA GLU A 167 -0.27 -15.59 -16.50
C GLU A 167 -1.11 -16.50 -17.39
N ALA A 168 -2.34 -16.11 -17.68
CA ALA A 168 -3.25 -16.87 -18.53
C ALA A 168 -2.76 -16.95 -19.98
N LEU A 169 -2.16 -15.87 -20.50
CA LEU A 169 -1.65 -15.85 -21.87
C LEU A 169 -0.32 -16.61 -22.03
N GLU A 170 0.45 -16.74 -20.96
CA GLU A 170 1.74 -17.45 -20.95
C GLU A 170 1.57 -18.94 -20.66
N ALA A 171 0.42 -19.34 -20.18
CA ALA A 171 0.13 -20.74 -19.83
C ALA A 171 -0.06 -21.63 -21.07
#